data_f4b275e47f383380bffb5806a64793b2
#
_entry.id   f4b275e47f383380bffb5806a64793b2
#
_cell.length_a   1.000
_cell.length_b   1.000
_cell.length_c   1.000
_cell.angle_alpha   90.00
_cell.angle_beta   90.00
_cell.angle_gamma   90.00
#
_symmetry.space_group_name_H-M   'P 1'
#
loop_
_entity.id
_entity.type
_entity.pdbx_description
1 polymer ?
#
loop_
_entity_poly.entity_id
_entity_poly.type
_entity_poly.pdbx_seq_one_letter_code
_entity_poly.pdbx_strand_id
1 'polypeptide(L)'
;MASKKGISITIAILSAITIASFVIWTIPQNNQATFVVSDYESHLDGVKTIHHIIIEELDDDFQNMINGKLTPQEYIDASERSSTQVNSQIIQLVQSEVSNEWSKSYSYYMEALKNYNSHIRETIVAANKIVENSDSDIQDILEKSQEFKDNMYALIEQSDKARP
;
A
#
# COMPACT_ATOMS: atom_id res chain seq x y z
N MET A 1 47.30 -1.27 -27.65
CA MET A 1 47.55 -2.52 -26.88
C MET A 1 47.25 -2.26 -25.42
N ALA A 2 46.35 -3.01 -24.83
CA ALA A 2 46.00 -2.83 -23.39
C ALA A 2 47.23 -3.24 -22.53
N SER A 3 47.62 -2.41 -21.59
CA SER A 3 48.73 -2.68 -20.69
C SER A 3 48.45 -3.91 -19.81
N LYS A 4 49.38 -4.84 -19.70
CA LYS A 4 49.24 -6.01 -18.82
C LYS A 4 48.85 -5.63 -17.37
N LYS A 5 49.34 -4.48 -16.88
CA LYS A 5 48.94 -3.92 -15.56
C LYS A 5 47.47 -3.50 -15.51
N GLY A 6 46.96 -2.90 -16.59
CA GLY A 6 45.52 -2.51 -16.64
C GLY A 6 44.61 -3.72 -16.61
N ILE A 7 44.93 -4.78 -17.35
CA ILE A 7 44.14 -6.03 -17.36
C ILE A 7 44.13 -6.68 -15.96
N SER A 8 45.26 -6.74 -15.26
CA SER A 8 45.34 -7.30 -13.91
C SER A 8 44.49 -6.51 -12.89
N ILE A 9 44.46 -5.18 -12.98
CA ILE A 9 43.64 -4.32 -12.10
C ILE A 9 42.15 -4.55 -12.38
N THR A 10 41.77 -4.64 -13.65
CA THR A 10 40.35 -4.89 -14.01
C THR A 10 39.88 -6.26 -13.52
N ILE A 11 40.71 -7.29 -13.64
CA ILE A 11 40.38 -8.64 -13.12
C ILE A 11 40.25 -8.61 -11.59
N ALA A 12 41.12 -7.91 -10.88
CA ALA A 12 41.07 -7.80 -9.42
C ALA A 12 39.79 -7.09 -8.95
N ILE A 13 39.40 -6.00 -9.62
CA ILE A 13 38.15 -5.27 -9.31
C ILE A 13 36.92 -6.14 -9.59
N LEU A 14 36.86 -6.82 -10.74
CA LEU A 14 35.77 -7.73 -11.08
C LEU A 14 35.66 -8.88 -10.09
N SER A 15 36.78 -9.47 -9.68
CA SER A 15 36.78 -10.53 -8.68
C SER A 15 36.30 -10.03 -7.32
N ALA A 16 36.71 -8.84 -6.90
CA ALA A 16 36.25 -8.24 -5.64
C ALA A 16 34.72 -7.98 -5.66
N ILE A 17 34.19 -7.46 -6.76
CA ILE A 17 32.75 -7.24 -6.93
C ILE A 17 31.99 -8.56 -6.91
N THR A 18 32.49 -9.59 -7.59
CA THR A 18 31.84 -10.91 -7.63
C THR A 18 31.82 -11.56 -6.24
N ILE A 19 32.93 -11.48 -5.49
CA ILE A 19 33.01 -12.00 -4.12
C ILE A 19 32.05 -11.23 -3.20
N ALA A 20 32.03 -9.89 -3.27
CA ALA A 20 31.12 -9.08 -2.48
C ALA A 20 29.66 -9.41 -2.78
N SER A 21 29.29 -9.57 -4.04
CA SER A 21 27.93 -9.97 -4.46
C SER A 21 27.57 -11.37 -3.94
N PHE A 22 28.51 -12.31 -3.96
CA PHE A 22 28.30 -13.67 -3.47
C PHE A 22 28.14 -13.71 -1.94
N VAL A 23 28.91 -12.91 -1.21
CA VAL A 23 28.79 -12.77 0.25
C VAL A 23 27.43 -12.19 0.63
N ILE A 24 26.94 -11.17 -0.08
CA ILE A 24 25.61 -10.60 0.15
C ILE A 24 24.52 -11.65 -0.12
N TRP A 25 24.69 -12.51 -1.12
CA TRP A 25 23.72 -13.55 -1.46
C TRP A 25 23.73 -14.75 -0.50
N THR A 26 24.88 -15.06 0.12
CA THR A 26 25.02 -16.16 1.10
C THR A 26 24.69 -15.75 2.54
N ILE A 27 24.54 -14.45 2.84
CA ILE A 27 23.99 -14.01 4.11
C ILE A 27 22.51 -14.44 4.11
N PRO A 28 22.08 -15.37 4.98
CA PRO A 28 20.67 -15.72 5.06
C PRO A 28 19.89 -14.44 5.36
N GLN A 29 19.07 -14.03 4.39
CA GLN A 29 18.16 -12.90 4.57
C GLN A 29 17.00 -13.27 5.53
N ASN A 30 17.31 -13.93 6.62
CA ASN A 30 16.38 -14.21 7.72
C ASN A 30 16.18 -13.01 8.64
N ASN A 31 16.72 -11.85 8.28
CA ASN A 31 16.31 -10.59 8.85
C ASN A 31 15.08 -10.08 8.07
N GLN A 32 13.94 -10.74 8.20
CA GLN A 32 12.71 -9.99 8.25
C GLN A 32 12.96 -8.99 9.38
N ALA A 33 13.09 -7.72 9.05
CA ALA A 33 13.13 -6.67 10.04
C ALA A 33 11.80 -6.74 10.78
N THR A 34 11.78 -7.48 11.87
CA THR A 34 10.63 -7.57 12.75
C THR A 34 10.55 -6.20 13.41
N PHE A 35 9.55 -5.43 13.04
CA PHE A 35 9.31 -4.15 13.65
C PHE A 35 8.73 -4.42 15.05
N VAL A 36 9.57 -4.34 16.07
CA VAL A 36 9.13 -4.49 17.47
C VAL A 36 8.34 -3.24 17.84
N VAL A 37 7.03 -3.35 17.80
CA VAL A 37 6.12 -2.30 18.26
C VAL A 37 6.12 -2.35 19.79
N SER A 38 6.62 -1.30 20.43
CA SER A 38 6.60 -1.15 21.90
C SER A 38 5.27 -0.57 22.42
N ASP A 39 4.50 0.09 21.56
CA ASP A 39 3.21 0.70 21.84
C ASP A 39 2.25 0.40 20.70
N TYR A 40 1.42 -0.62 20.89
CA TYR A 40 0.49 -1.06 19.85
C TYR A 40 -0.64 -0.05 19.59
N GLU A 41 -1.07 0.68 20.61
CA GLU A 41 -2.12 1.69 20.46
C GLU A 41 -1.63 2.83 19.58
N SER A 42 -0.54 3.47 19.94
CA SER A 42 0.05 4.57 19.16
C SER A 42 0.43 4.15 17.74
N HIS A 43 0.90 2.92 17.54
CA HIS A 43 1.22 2.41 16.22
C HIS A 43 -0.04 2.25 15.35
N LEU A 44 -1.11 1.64 15.89
CA LEU A 44 -2.37 1.49 15.16
C LEU A 44 -3.01 2.85 14.87
N ASP A 45 -2.99 3.78 15.82
CA ASP A 45 -3.52 5.14 15.63
C ASP A 45 -2.72 5.94 14.59
N GLY A 46 -1.42 5.73 14.52
CA GLY A 46 -0.58 6.28 13.44
C GLY A 46 -1.01 5.77 12.06
N VAL A 47 -1.23 4.47 11.90
CA VAL A 47 -1.74 3.87 10.67
C VAL A 47 -3.13 4.42 10.33
N LYS A 48 -4.03 4.55 11.32
CA LYS A 48 -5.37 5.11 11.14
C LYS A 48 -5.34 6.56 10.67
N THR A 49 -4.46 7.36 11.24
CA THR A 49 -4.30 8.78 10.86
C THR A 49 -3.89 8.91 9.40
N ILE A 50 -2.89 8.14 8.96
CA ILE A 50 -2.44 8.15 7.56
C ILE A 50 -3.57 7.66 6.63
N HIS A 51 -4.27 6.60 7.01
CA HIS A 51 -5.39 6.07 6.22
C HIS A 51 -6.52 7.10 6.06
N HIS A 52 -6.85 7.82 7.13
CA HIS A 52 -7.87 8.87 7.09
C HIS A 52 -7.50 9.99 6.10
N ILE A 53 -6.26 10.46 6.11
CA ILE A 53 -5.77 11.46 5.15
C ILE A 53 -5.91 10.94 3.71
N ILE A 54 -5.56 9.67 3.45
CA ILE A 54 -5.69 9.07 2.13
C ILE A 54 -7.16 9.02 1.69
N ILE A 55 -8.08 8.69 2.60
CA ILE A 55 -9.53 8.67 2.30
C ILE A 55 -10.00 10.06 1.90
N GLU A 56 -9.68 11.09 2.69
CA GLU A 56 -10.11 12.47 2.43
C GLU A 56 -9.56 12.98 1.10
N GLU A 57 -8.27 12.79 0.83
CA GLU A 57 -7.63 13.22 -0.41
C GLU A 57 -8.25 12.54 -1.64
N LEU A 58 -8.47 11.21 -1.59
CA LEU A 58 -9.04 10.49 -2.73
C LEU A 58 -10.53 10.76 -2.95
N ASP A 59 -11.30 10.97 -1.89
CA ASP A 59 -12.70 11.36 -2.01
C ASP A 59 -12.81 12.75 -2.68
N ASP A 60 -11.97 13.70 -2.30
CA ASP A 60 -11.91 15.02 -2.92
C ASP A 60 -11.46 14.93 -4.38
N ASP A 61 -10.44 14.15 -4.68
CA ASP A 61 -9.96 13.95 -6.05
C ASP A 61 -11.01 13.27 -6.93
N PHE A 62 -11.74 12.29 -6.40
CA PHE A 62 -12.85 11.66 -7.12
C PHE A 62 -13.95 12.65 -7.45
N GLN A 63 -14.35 13.49 -6.48
CA GLN A 63 -15.34 14.53 -6.72
C GLN A 63 -14.84 15.59 -7.71
N ASN A 64 -13.58 15.97 -7.64
CA ASN A 64 -12.97 16.89 -8.59
C ASN A 64 -12.95 16.30 -10.01
N MET A 65 -12.69 15.01 -10.17
CA MET A 65 -12.76 14.31 -11.45
C MET A 65 -14.19 14.31 -12.00
N ILE A 66 -15.17 13.93 -11.20
CA ILE A 66 -16.60 13.93 -11.62
C ILE A 66 -17.06 15.33 -12.05
N ASN A 67 -16.57 16.38 -11.35
CA ASN A 67 -16.90 17.77 -11.68
C ASN A 67 -16.03 18.37 -12.81
N GLY A 68 -15.18 17.58 -13.47
CA GLY A 68 -14.32 18.01 -14.57
C GLY A 68 -13.19 18.97 -14.16
N LYS A 69 -12.86 19.06 -12.87
CA LYS A 69 -11.74 19.87 -12.36
C LYS A 69 -10.42 19.10 -12.34
N LEU A 70 -10.49 17.79 -12.33
CA LEU A 70 -9.37 16.84 -12.43
C LEU A 70 -9.64 15.92 -13.63
N THR A 71 -8.63 15.61 -14.41
CA THR A 71 -8.79 14.63 -15.48
C THR A 71 -8.89 13.22 -14.92
N PRO A 72 -9.58 12.28 -15.58
CA PRO A 72 -9.62 10.89 -15.14
C PRO A 72 -8.23 10.26 -15.02
N GLN A 73 -7.27 10.64 -15.88
CA GLN A 73 -5.91 10.12 -15.80
C GLN A 73 -5.17 10.61 -14.55
N GLU A 74 -5.30 11.89 -14.21
CA GLU A 74 -4.71 12.44 -12.97
C GLU A 74 -5.29 11.75 -11.73
N TYR A 75 -6.60 11.46 -11.73
CA TYR A 75 -7.26 10.69 -10.67
C TYR A 75 -6.71 9.27 -10.58
N ILE A 76 -6.56 8.56 -11.71
CA ILE A 76 -6.00 7.20 -11.75
C ILE A 76 -4.58 7.19 -11.17
N ASP A 77 -3.73 8.13 -11.59
CA ASP A 77 -2.36 8.23 -11.12
C ASP A 77 -2.30 8.52 -9.60
N ALA A 78 -3.20 9.35 -9.07
CA ALA A 78 -3.33 9.61 -7.62
C ALA A 78 -3.80 8.36 -6.88
N SER A 79 -4.81 7.67 -7.40
CA SER A 79 -5.39 6.45 -6.83
C SER A 79 -4.37 5.30 -6.75
N GLU A 80 -3.53 5.11 -7.78
CA GLU A 80 -2.47 4.10 -7.77
C GLU A 80 -1.40 4.38 -6.70
N ARG A 81 -1.02 5.66 -6.51
CA ARG A 81 -0.11 6.06 -5.42
C ARG A 81 -0.72 5.78 -4.06
N SER A 82 -1.98 6.14 -3.87
CA SER A 82 -2.72 5.90 -2.62
C SER A 82 -2.89 4.42 -2.32
N SER A 83 -3.21 3.60 -3.32
CA SER A 83 -3.25 2.13 -3.20
C SER A 83 -1.91 1.55 -2.76
N THR A 84 -0.81 2.09 -3.28
CA THR A 84 0.55 1.69 -2.86
C THR A 84 0.83 2.06 -1.41
N GLN A 85 0.40 3.23 -0.95
CA GLN A 85 0.54 3.66 0.44
C GLN A 85 -0.30 2.78 1.38
N VAL A 86 -1.55 2.47 1.01
CA VAL A 86 -2.42 1.54 1.77
C VAL A 86 -1.78 0.14 1.86
N ASN A 87 -1.21 -0.37 0.77
CA ASN A 87 -0.50 -1.64 0.78
C ASN A 87 0.72 -1.61 1.72
N SER A 88 1.45 -0.50 1.78
CA SER A 88 2.56 -0.33 2.72
C SER A 88 2.08 -0.40 4.18
N GLN A 89 0.93 0.17 4.49
CA GLN A 89 0.33 0.07 5.83
C GLN A 89 -0.10 -1.36 6.17
N ILE A 90 -0.69 -2.09 5.21
CA ILE A 90 -1.02 -3.50 5.40
C ILE A 90 0.25 -4.31 5.73
N ILE A 91 1.35 -4.08 5.00
CA ILE A 91 2.63 -4.75 5.26
C ILE A 91 3.15 -4.41 6.65
N GLN A 92 3.08 -3.14 7.08
CA GLN A 92 3.49 -2.73 8.43
C GLN A 92 2.69 -3.46 9.50
N LEU A 93 1.35 -3.55 9.36
CA LEU A 93 0.51 -4.29 10.30
C LEU A 93 0.81 -5.79 10.32
N VAL A 94 1.09 -6.40 9.16
CA VAL A 94 1.46 -7.82 9.05
C VAL A 94 2.81 -8.09 9.72
N GLN A 95 3.77 -7.18 9.58
CA GLN A 95 5.11 -7.31 10.14
C GLN A 95 5.19 -6.96 11.64
N SER A 96 4.14 -6.35 12.19
CA SER A 96 4.05 -6.05 13.61
C SER A 96 3.79 -7.34 14.40
N GLU A 97 4.71 -7.72 15.27
CA GLU A 97 4.48 -8.82 16.23
C GLU A 97 3.59 -8.29 17.36
N VAL A 98 2.28 -8.37 17.15
CA VAL A 98 1.31 -7.89 18.14
C VAL A 98 1.03 -8.93 19.21
N SER A 99 0.77 -8.46 20.44
CA SER A 99 0.30 -9.33 21.52
C SER A 99 -1.07 -9.94 21.19
N ASN A 100 -1.40 -11.06 21.85
CA ASN A 100 -2.70 -11.71 21.67
C ASN A 100 -3.89 -10.77 21.93
N GLU A 101 -3.74 -9.83 22.86
CA GLU A 101 -4.78 -8.86 23.21
C GLU A 101 -5.08 -7.88 22.05
N TRP A 102 -4.08 -7.46 21.30
CA TRP A 102 -4.20 -6.55 20.17
C TRP A 102 -4.47 -7.25 18.82
N SER A 103 -4.21 -8.54 18.74
CA SER A 103 -4.25 -9.31 17.48
C SER A 103 -5.57 -9.15 16.73
N LYS A 104 -6.69 -9.15 17.45
CA LYS A 104 -8.03 -9.02 16.85
C LYS A 104 -8.28 -7.64 16.29
N SER A 105 -7.89 -6.58 17.02
CA SER A 105 -8.01 -5.19 16.57
C SER A 105 -7.19 -4.95 15.29
N TYR A 106 -5.93 -5.37 15.28
CA TYR A 106 -5.05 -5.27 14.11
C TYR A 106 -5.58 -6.05 12.91
N SER A 107 -6.11 -7.26 13.13
CA SER A 107 -6.68 -8.08 12.06
C SER A 107 -7.89 -7.40 11.40
N TYR A 108 -8.80 -6.85 12.18
CA TYR A 108 -9.93 -6.10 11.64
C TYR A 108 -9.49 -4.86 10.86
N TYR A 109 -8.50 -4.12 11.39
CA TYR A 109 -8.02 -2.93 10.70
C TYR A 109 -7.28 -3.26 9.39
N MET A 110 -6.52 -4.34 9.36
CA MET A 110 -5.89 -4.85 8.14
C MET A 110 -6.94 -5.25 7.08
N GLU A 111 -8.03 -5.89 7.48
CA GLU A 111 -9.14 -6.20 6.57
C GLU A 111 -9.87 -4.92 6.09
N ALA A 112 -9.97 -3.89 6.94
CA ALA A 112 -10.47 -2.57 6.52
C ALA A 112 -9.62 -1.95 5.41
N LEU A 113 -8.30 -1.95 5.57
CA LEU A 113 -7.36 -1.47 4.53
C LEU A 113 -7.48 -2.25 3.22
N LYS A 114 -7.69 -3.57 3.27
CA LYS A 114 -7.92 -4.39 2.06
C LYS A 114 -9.21 -4.02 1.36
N ASN A 115 -10.29 -3.78 2.12
CA ASN A 115 -11.56 -3.31 1.55
C ASN A 115 -11.38 -1.92 0.92
N TYR A 116 -10.64 -1.02 1.57
CA TYR A 116 -10.35 0.28 0.97
C TYR A 116 -9.55 0.17 -0.33
N ASN A 117 -8.57 -0.70 -0.41
CA ASN A 117 -7.88 -0.99 -1.68
C ASN A 117 -8.82 -1.54 -2.77
N SER A 118 -9.83 -2.30 -2.39
CA SER A 118 -10.83 -2.77 -3.34
C SER A 118 -11.74 -1.63 -3.81
N HIS A 119 -12.14 -0.71 -2.91
CA HIS A 119 -12.83 0.53 -3.24
C HIS A 119 -12.02 1.36 -4.26
N ILE A 120 -10.73 1.66 -3.96
CA ILE A 120 -9.85 2.40 -4.88
C ILE A 120 -9.82 1.74 -6.26
N ARG A 121 -9.75 0.43 -6.33
CA ARG A 121 -9.68 -0.32 -7.58
C ARG A 121 -10.94 -0.16 -8.42
N GLU A 122 -12.11 -0.20 -7.80
CA GLU A 122 -13.39 0.02 -8.50
C GLU A 122 -13.53 1.48 -8.97
N THR A 123 -13.06 2.47 -8.19
CA THR A 123 -13.08 3.87 -8.64
C THR A 123 -12.11 4.12 -9.81
N ILE A 124 -10.97 3.42 -9.88
CA ILE A 124 -10.07 3.43 -11.06
C ILE A 124 -10.79 2.84 -12.28
N VAL A 125 -11.54 1.74 -12.11
CA VAL A 125 -12.33 1.16 -13.20
C VAL A 125 -13.37 2.15 -13.71
N ALA A 126 -14.08 2.85 -12.80
CA ALA A 126 -15.03 3.90 -13.16
C ALA A 126 -14.35 5.05 -13.94
N ALA A 127 -13.19 5.51 -13.48
CA ALA A 127 -12.42 6.55 -14.16
C ALA A 127 -11.99 6.13 -15.57
N ASN A 128 -11.55 4.90 -15.77
CA ASN A 128 -11.22 4.35 -17.10
C ASN A 128 -12.45 4.31 -18.01
N LYS A 129 -13.65 3.95 -17.50
CA LYS A 129 -14.89 3.99 -18.27
C LYS A 129 -15.24 5.40 -18.74
N ILE A 130 -14.97 6.41 -17.90
CA ILE A 130 -15.16 7.82 -18.28
C ILE A 130 -14.21 8.20 -19.44
N VAL A 131 -12.93 7.78 -19.39
CA VAL A 131 -11.97 7.99 -20.48
C VAL A 131 -12.46 7.37 -21.79
N GLU A 132 -13.03 6.17 -21.73
CA GLU A 132 -13.52 5.42 -22.88
C GLU A 132 -14.86 5.95 -23.41
N ASN A 133 -15.47 6.97 -22.78
CA ASN A 133 -16.84 7.44 -23.03
C ASN A 133 -17.88 6.29 -23.03
N SER A 134 -17.67 5.33 -22.15
CA SER A 134 -18.53 4.16 -21.98
C SER A 134 -19.37 4.31 -20.73
N ASP A 135 -20.62 4.74 -20.87
CA ASP A 135 -21.55 4.92 -19.74
C ASP A 135 -22.12 3.58 -19.23
N SER A 136 -21.89 2.47 -19.96
CA SER A 136 -22.36 1.17 -19.52
C SER A 136 -21.66 0.73 -18.24
N ASP A 137 -22.46 0.28 -17.28
CA ASP A 137 -22.02 -0.36 -16.04
C ASP A 137 -21.30 0.54 -15.02
N ILE A 138 -21.17 1.87 -15.26
CA ILE A 138 -20.53 2.79 -14.28
C ILE A 138 -21.31 2.77 -12.96
N GLN A 139 -22.64 2.77 -13.00
CA GLN A 139 -23.47 2.76 -11.80
C GLN A 139 -23.22 1.51 -10.95
N ASP A 140 -23.17 0.34 -11.57
CA ASP A 140 -22.90 -0.93 -10.86
C ASP A 140 -21.50 -0.94 -10.24
N ILE A 141 -20.50 -0.36 -10.94
CA ILE A 141 -19.14 -0.22 -10.42
C ILE A 141 -19.10 0.69 -9.20
N LEU A 142 -19.81 1.82 -9.24
CA LEU A 142 -19.90 2.77 -8.12
C LEU A 142 -20.63 2.17 -6.93
N GLU A 143 -21.71 1.42 -7.14
CA GLU A 143 -22.42 0.70 -6.08
C GLU A 143 -21.50 -0.33 -5.40
N LYS A 144 -20.77 -1.12 -6.18
CA LYS A 144 -19.77 -2.06 -5.66
C LYS A 144 -18.63 -1.37 -4.91
N SER A 145 -18.17 -0.25 -5.45
CA SER A 145 -17.16 0.59 -4.78
C SER A 145 -17.65 1.08 -3.43
N GLN A 146 -18.90 1.53 -3.35
CA GLN A 146 -19.52 1.98 -2.10
C GLN A 146 -19.68 0.83 -1.09
N GLU A 147 -20.04 -0.38 -1.53
CA GLU A 147 -20.09 -1.57 -0.66
C GLU A 147 -18.74 -1.85 0.00
N PHE A 148 -17.63 -1.77 -0.75
CA PHE A 148 -16.30 -1.92 -0.17
C PHE A 148 -15.97 -0.84 0.84
N LYS A 149 -16.38 0.41 0.60
CA LYS A 149 -16.18 1.53 1.52
C LYS A 149 -17.00 1.35 2.81
N ASP A 150 -18.23 0.91 2.71
CA ASP A 150 -19.08 0.64 3.86
C ASP A 150 -18.54 -0.52 4.71
N ASN A 151 -18.07 -1.59 4.07
CA ASN A 151 -17.41 -2.71 4.73
C ASN A 151 -16.12 -2.27 5.45
N MET A 152 -15.34 -1.39 4.83
CA MET A 152 -14.17 -0.78 5.47
C MET A 152 -14.54 -0.08 6.78
N TYR A 153 -15.57 0.80 6.77
CA TYR A 153 -15.98 1.51 7.99
C TYR A 153 -16.50 0.57 9.08
N ALA A 154 -17.26 -0.46 8.71
CA ALA A 154 -17.72 -1.48 9.64
C ALA A 154 -16.55 -2.23 10.30
N LEU A 155 -15.49 -2.52 9.54
CA LEU A 155 -14.29 -3.19 10.05
C LEU A 155 -13.43 -2.25 10.91
N ILE A 156 -13.36 -0.96 10.62
CA ILE A 156 -12.73 0.05 11.47
C ILE A 156 -13.43 0.09 12.84
N GLU A 157 -14.76 0.12 12.87
CA GLU A 157 -15.54 0.07 14.12
C GLU A 157 -15.29 -1.22 14.91
N GLN A 158 -15.20 -2.37 14.23
CA GLN A 158 -14.86 -3.64 14.86
C GLN A 158 -13.44 -3.65 15.42
N SER A 159 -12.48 -3.03 14.71
CA SER A 159 -11.12 -2.87 15.19
C SER A 159 -11.09 -2.05 16.49
N ASP A 160 -11.84 -0.96 16.56
CA ASP A 160 -11.89 -0.11 17.75
C ASP A 160 -12.54 -0.82 18.95
N LYS A 161 -13.61 -1.58 18.73
CA LYS A 161 -14.26 -2.38 19.77
C LYS A 161 -13.41 -3.55 20.27
N ALA A 162 -12.45 -3.98 19.48
CA ALA A 162 -11.56 -5.12 19.81
C ALA A 162 -10.25 -4.68 20.47
N ARG A 163 -10.06 -3.41 20.77
CA ARG A 163 -8.92 -2.92 21.56
C ARG A 163 -9.04 -3.43 23.00
N PRO A 164 -7.92 -3.79 23.67
CA PRO A 164 -7.90 -4.22 25.07
C PRO A 164 -8.29 -3.10 26.02
#